data_903be00e38d9a8e9a4da88a5308fca9e
#
_entry.id   903be00e38d9a8e9a4da88a5308fca9e
#
_cell.length_a   1.000
_cell.length_b   1.000
_cell.length_c   1.000
_cell.angle_alpha   90.00
_cell.angle_beta   90.00
_cell.angle_gamma   90.00
#
_symmetry.space_group_name_H-M   'P 1'
#
loop_
_entity.id
_entity.type
_entity.pdbx_description
1 polymer ?
#
loop_
_entity_poly.entity_id
_entity_poly.type
_entity_poly.pdbx_seq_one_letter_code
_entity_poly.pdbx_strand_id
1 'polypeptide(L)'
;RHGARYVSVFPYGARGGSANDVERRFEIEGVRVTVSRQTDGRERIAAALRVAPNSPRDERSIESILHGDAGESDLVVVLGPPDRLPPSLVWELAYSELVFVDIDWRELDVDALDDALDVFHGRERRFGGVDE
;
A
#
# COMPACT_ATOMS: atom_id res chain seq x y z
N ARG A 1 -8.95 1.10 -16.27
CA ARG A 1 -7.91 1.02 -17.29
C ARG A 1 -6.76 0.09 -16.91
N HIS A 2 -6.27 0.14 -15.67
CA HIS A 2 -5.15 -0.66 -15.21
C HIS A 2 -5.56 -1.93 -14.44
N GLY A 3 -6.82 -2.18 -14.26
CA GLY A 3 -7.33 -3.37 -13.60
C GLY A 3 -7.15 -3.41 -12.08
N ALA A 4 -6.93 -2.26 -11.45
CA ALA A 4 -6.85 -2.18 -10.01
C ALA A 4 -8.19 -2.56 -9.36
N ARG A 5 -8.15 -3.43 -8.35
CA ARG A 5 -9.34 -3.84 -7.60
C ARG A 5 -9.40 -3.22 -6.22
N TYR A 6 -8.23 -2.96 -5.64
CA TYR A 6 -8.06 -2.46 -4.28
C TYR A 6 -7.04 -1.34 -4.29
N VAL A 7 -7.37 -0.25 -3.63
CA VAL A 7 -6.47 0.89 -3.44
C VAL A 7 -6.49 1.26 -1.97
N SER A 8 -5.33 1.32 -1.37
CA SER A 8 -5.18 1.78 0.00
C SER A 8 -4.34 3.04 0.03
N VAL A 9 -4.79 4.03 0.77
CA VAL A 9 -4.13 5.33 0.90
C VAL A 9 -3.65 5.50 2.34
N PHE A 10 -2.38 5.78 2.50
CA PHE A 10 -1.74 6.01 3.80
C PHE A 10 -1.07 7.36 3.84
N PRO A 11 -1.17 8.09 4.96
CA PRO A 11 -0.47 9.35 5.12
C PRO A 11 1.04 9.13 5.21
N TYR A 12 1.78 10.09 4.73
CA TYR A 12 3.24 10.09 4.80
C TYR A 12 3.70 10.98 5.95
N GLY A 13 4.20 10.36 7.01
CA GLY A 13 4.88 11.06 8.08
C GLY A 13 4.06 12.07 8.87
N ALA A 14 2.74 11.99 8.84
CA ALA A 14 1.89 12.89 9.61
C ALA A 14 2.08 12.64 11.12
N ARG A 15 2.22 13.70 11.88
CA ARG A 15 2.34 13.61 13.32
C ARG A 15 1.00 13.14 13.92
N GLY A 16 1.04 12.08 14.70
CA GLY A 16 -0.02 11.80 15.66
C GLY A 16 -1.31 11.22 15.10
N GLY A 17 -1.22 10.19 14.28
CA GLY A 17 -2.36 9.32 14.08
C GLY A 17 -2.64 8.56 15.38
N SER A 18 -3.79 8.81 15.99
CA SER A 18 -4.24 8.02 17.13
C SER A 18 -4.60 6.62 16.69
N ALA A 19 -4.33 5.63 17.55
CA ALA A 19 -4.77 4.25 17.34
C ALA A 19 -6.30 4.12 17.19
N ASN A 20 -7.04 5.19 17.53
CA ASN A 20 -8.49 5.27 17.41
C ASN A 20 -8.96 5.94 16.12
N ASP A 21 -8.05 6.31 15.22
CA ASP A 21 -8.44 6.90 13.94
C ASP A 21 -9.10 5.87 13.05
N VAL A 22 -10.38 6.12 12.79
CA VAL A 22 -11.22 5.19 12.03
C VAL A 22 -10.77 5.17 10.57
N GLU A 23 -10.42 3.99 10.12
CA GLU A 23 -10.20 3.71 8.71
C GLU A 23 -11.49 3.91 7.93
N ARG A 24 -11.43 4.61 6.80
CA ARG A 24 -12.57 4.79 5.91
C ARG A 24 -12.48 3.83 4.74
N ARG A 25 -13.59 3.19 4.44
CA ARG A 25 -13.73 2.25 3.32
C ARG A 25 -14.91 2.65 2.47
N PHE A 26 -14.70 2.64 1.15
CA PHE A 26 -15.75 2.93 0.18
C PHE A 26 -15.41 2.26 -1.16
N GLU A 27 -16.36 2.30 -2.08
CA GLU A 27 -16.17 1.73 -3.41
C GLU A 27 -16.43 2.81 -4.46
N ILE A 28 -15.53 2.90 -5.44
CA ILE A 28 -15.65 3.80 -6.57
C ILE A 28 -15.45 2.97 -7.84
N GLU A 29 -16.50 2.92 -8.68
CA GLU A 29 -16.46 2.23 -9.97
C GLU A 29 -15.90 0.80 -9.89
N GLY A 30 -16.31 0.06 -8.88
CA GLY A 30 -15.87 -1.31 -8.66
C GLY A 30 -14.52 -1.47 -7.99
N VAL A 31 -13.86 -0.37 -7.66
CA VAL A 31 -12.57 -0.38 -6.92
C VAL A 31 -12.85 -0.14 -5.44
N ARG A 32 -12.38 -1.04 -4.60
CA ARG A 32 -12.44 -0.86 -3.14
C ARG A 32 -11.32 0.04 -2.68
N VAL A 33 -11.68 1.13 -2.02
CA VAL A 33 -10.73 2.13 -1.54
C VAL A 33 -10.75 2.16 -0.03
N THR A 34 -9.58 2.07 0.56
CA THR A 34 -9.37 2.18 2.00
C THR A 34 -8.47 3.39 2.26
N VAL A 35 -8.90 4.28 3.14
CA VAL A 35 -8.11 5.43 3.58
C VAL A 35 -7.79 5.24 5.05
N SER A 36 -6.52 5.07 5.35
CA SER A 36 -6.00 4.91 6.70
C SER A 36 -5.37 6.21 7.19
N ARG A 37 -5.43 6.45 8.50
CA ARG A 37 -4.70 7.53 9.14
C ARG A 37 -3.46 7.07 9.90
N GLN A 38 -3.21 5.77 9.89
CA GLN A 38 -2.06 5.21 10.58
C GLN A 38 -0.77 5.57 9.88
N THR A 39 0.17 6.11 10.64
CA THR A 39 1.48 6.53 10.14
C THR A 39 2.61 5.59 10.51
N ASP A 40 2.36 4.64 11.39
CA ASP A 40 3.37 3.71 11.91
C ASP A 40 3.08 2.27 11.48
N GLY A 41 3.88 1.78 10.54
CA GLY A 41 3.75 0.42 10.01
C GLY A 41 4.06 -0.67 11.04
N ARG A 42 4.93 -0.38 12.00
CA ARG A 42 5.24 -1.31 13.09
C ARG A 42 4.04 -1.47 14.00
N GLU A 43 3.37 -0.40 14.33
CA GLU A 43 2.14 -0.44 15.12
C GLU A 43 1.02 -1.17 14.41
N ARG A 44 0.92 -1.04 13.09
CA ARG A 44 -0.04 -1.81 12.29
C ARG A 44 0.19 -3.31 12.43
N ILE A 45 1.44 -3.75 12.34
CA ILE A 45 1.81 -5.16 12.50
C ILE A 45 1.54 -5.62 13.93
N ALA A 46 1.93 -4.84 14.92
CA ALA A 46 1.69 -5.15 16.34
C ALA A 46 0.19 -5.27 16.64
N ALA A 47 -0.63 -4.35 16.11
CA ALA A 47 -2.08 -4.39 16.26
C ALA A 47 -2.68 -5.65 15.61
N ALA A 48 -2.19 -6.05 14.44
CA ALA A 48 -2.62 -7.27 13.78
C ALA A 48 -2.34 -8.51 14.64
N LEU A 49 -1.17 -8.57 15.25
CA LEU A 49 -0.81 -9.67 16.15
C LEU A 49 -1.66 -9.72 17.42
N ARG A 50 -2.11 -8.58 17.91
CA ARG A 50 -3.00 -8.50 19.09
C ARG A 50 -4.42 -8.92 18.77
N VAL A 51 -4.91 -8.64 17.58
CA VAL A 51 -6.28 -8.99 17.15
C VAL A 51 -6.48 -10.50 17.07
N ALA A 52 -5.44 -11.25 16.69
CA ALA A 52 -5.53 -12.68 16.51
C ALA A 52 -4.39 -13.40 17.24
N PRO A 53 -4.37 -13.37 18.58
CA PRO A 53 -3.25 -13.92 19.35
C PRO A 53 -3.07 -15.44 19.20
N ASN A 54 -4.13 -16.16 18.83
CA ASN A 54 -4.11 -17.61 18.65
C ASN A 54 -3.92 -18.03 17.17
N SER A 55 -3.85 -17.09 16.26
CA SER A 55 -3.59 -17.38 14.85
C SER A 55 -2.11 -17.69 14.63
N PRO A 56 -1.78 -18.52 13.63
CA PRO A 56 -0.39 -18.70 13.23
C PRO A 56 0.26 -17.35 12.92
N ARG A 57 1.49 -17.18 13.38
CA ARG A 57 2.26 -15.95 13.15
C ARG A 57 3.13 -16.07 11.90
N ASP A 58 2.55 -16.59 10.84
CA ASP A 58 3.18 -16.68 9.54
C ASP A 58 2.79 -15.47 8.66
N GLU A 59 3.49 -15.31 7.56
CA GLU A 59 3.28 -14.21 6.63
C GLU A 59 1.87 -14.15 6.09
N ARG A 60 1.29 -15.30 5.76
CA ARG A 60 -0.07 -15.39 5.20
C ARG A 60 -1.12 -14.91 6.19
N SER A 61 -1.00 -15.29 7.45
CA SER A 61 -1.94 -14.89 8.49
C SER A 61 -1.88 -13.40 8.77
N ILE A 62 -0.68 -12.85 8.85
CA ILE A 62 -0.48 -11.40 9.04
C ILE A 62 -1.00 -10.63 7.83
N GLU A 63 -0.72 -11.09 6.64
CA GLU A 63 -1.21 -10.48 5.39
C GLU A 63 -2.74 -10.43 5.37
N SER A 64 -3.38 -11.53 5.75
CA SER A 64 -4.83 -11.61 5.79
C SER A 64 -5.46 -10.63 6.79
N ILE A 65 -4.82 -10.41 7.93
CA ILE A 65 -5.29 -9.44 8.94
C ILE A 65 -5.09 -8.00 8.43
N LEU A 66 -3.94 -7.72 7.84
CA LEU A 66 -3.61 -6.36 7.37
C LEU A 66 -4.43 -5.94 6.15
N HIS A 67 -4.64 -6.84 5.21
CA HIS A 67 -5.21 -6.52 3.90
C HIS A 67 -6.52 -7.23 3.58
N GLY A 68 -6.89 -8.24 4.36
CA GLY A 68 -8.12 -9.00 4.12
C GLY A 68 -8.15 -9.63 2.73
N ASP A 69 -9.25 -9.45 2.03
CA ASP A 69 -9.45 -10.01 0.68
C ASP A 69 -8.55 -9.39 -0.40
N ALA A 70 -7.96 -8.23 -0.14
CA ALA A 70 -7.05 -7.58 -1.06
C ALA A 70 -5.78 -8.40 -1.30
N GLY A 71 -5.33 -9.11 -0.27
CA GLY A 71 -4.11 -9.89 -0.33
C GLY A 71 -2.85 -9.05 -0.38
N GLU A 72 -1.78 -9.64 -0.87
CA GLU A 72 -0.47 -8.99 -0.99
C GLU A 72 -0.55 -7.80 -1.96
N SER A 73 0.06 -6.69 -1.58
CA SER A 73 0.12 -5.50 -2.43
C SER A 73 1.12 -5.69 -3.57
N ASP A 74 0.69 -5.43 -4.79
CA ASP A 74 1.56 -5.53 -5.97
C ASP A 74 2.45 -4.30 -6.13
N LEU A 75 1.91 -3.14 -5.82
CA LEU A 75 2.54 -1.85 -6.09
C LEU A 75 2.32 -0.87 -4.95
N VAL A 76 3.38 -0.20 -4.56
CA VAL A 76 3.34 0.98 -3.70
C VAL A 76 3.82 2.18 -4.51
N VAL A 77 2.95 3.16 -4.69
CA VAL A 77 3.30 4.45 -5.27
C VAL A 77 3.60 5.41 -4.13
N VAL A 78 4.83 5.89 -4.08
CA VAL A 78 5.28 6.84 -3.06
C VAL A 78 5.33 8.23 -3.66
N LEU A 79 4.55 9.14 -3.10
CA LEU A 79 4.54 10.54 -3.52
C LEU A 79 5.55 11.33 -2.70
N GLY A 80 6.54 11.87 -3.34
CA GLY A 80 7.60 12.64 -2.70
C GLY A 80 9.00 12.26 -3.16
N PRO A 81 10.04 12.80 -2.51
CA PRO A 81 11.42 12.53 -2.89
C PRO A 81 11.76 11.04 -2.78
N PRO A 82 12.56 10.48 -3.72
CA PRO A 82 12.88 9.04 -3.73
C PRO A 82 13.88 8.62 -2.65
N ASP A 83 14.31 9.53 -1.82
CA ASP A 83 15.22 9.28 -0.69
C ASP A 83 14.50 8.88 0.61
N ARG A 84 13.17 8.82 0.59
CA ARG A 84 12.37 8.51 1.77
C ARG A 84 11.41 7.35 1.52
N LEU A 85 11.39 6.43 2.46
CA LEU A 85 10.41 5.34 2.48
C LEU A 85 9.28 5.67 3.46
N PRO A 86 8.04 5.36 3.10
CA PRO A 86 6.90 5.64 3.97
C PRO A 86 6.94 4.77 5.24
N PRO A 87 6.98 5.35 6.44
CA PRO A 87 7.04 4.56 7.67
C PRO A 87 5.76 3.79 7.97
N SER A 88 4.65 4.15 7.35
CA SER A 88 3.37 3.46 7.49
C SER A 88 3.31 2.11 6.78
N LEU A 89 4.18 1.85 5.83
CA LEU A 89 4.10 0.70 4.92
C LEU A 89 5.28 -0.28 5.09
N VAL A 90 5.73 -0.52 6.31
CA VAL A 90 6.86 -1.42 6.59
C VAL A 90 6.63 -2.82 6.04
N TRP A 91 5.42 -3.37 6.20
CA TRP A 91 5.07 -4.69 5.70
C TRP A 91 5.07 -4.74 4.17
N GLU A 92 4.39 -3.77 3.56
CA GLU A 92 4.18 -3.71 2.11
C GLU A 92 5.49 -3.51 1.35
N LEU A 93 6.45 -2.78 1.93
CA LEU A 93 7.76 -2.55 1.32
C LEU A 93 8.55 -3.85 1.09
N ALA A 94 8.29 -4.89 1.87
CA ALA A 94 8.98 -6.17 1.72
C ALA A 94 8.51 -6.99 0.51
N TYR A 95 7.28 -6.73 0.02
CA TYR A 95 6.64 -7.59 -0.99
C TYR A 95 6.22 -6.85 -2.25
N SER A 96 6.17 -5.54 -2.22
CA SER A 96 5.62 -4.72 -3.32
C SER A 96 6.71 -4.12 -4.19
N GLU A 97 6.40 -3.92 -5.45
CA GLU A 97 7.18 -3.02 -6.30
C GLU A 97 6.99 -1.59 -5.83
N LEU A 98 8.06 -0.78 -5.89
CA LEU A 98 8.03 0.62 -5.51
C LEU A 98 8.18 1.51 -6.73
N VAL A 99 7.30 2.48 -6.85
CA VAL A 99 7.42 3.55 -7.82
C VAL A 99 7.36 4.88 -7.09
N PHE A 100 8.38 5.69 -7.25
CA PHE A 100 8.44 7.03 -6.66
C PHE A 100 7.98 8.06 -7.68
N VAL A 101 7.10 8.95 -7.25
CA VAL A 101 6.65 10.10 -8.02
C VAL A 101 6.95 11.34 -7.19
N ASP A 102 7.91 12.15 -7.63
CA ASP A 102 8.38 13.32 -6.88
C ASP A 102 7.43 14.50 -7.04
N ILE A 103 6.25 14.36 -6.51
CA ILE A 103 5.21 15.39 -6.46
C ILE A 103 4.55 15.42 -5.10
N ASP A 104 3.90 16.53 -4.77
CA ASP A 104 3.03 16.62 -3.59
C ASP A 104 1.70 15.92 -3.89
N TRP A 105 1.04 15.43 -2.86
CA TRP A 105 -0.31 14.84 -2.95
C TRP A 105 -1.29 15.73 -3.72
N ARG A 106 -1.18 17.04 -3.56
CA ARG A 106 -2.06 18.02 -4.21
C ARG A 106 -1.83 18.11 -5.72
N GLU A 107 -0.66 17.70 -6.18
CA GLU A 107 -0.29 17.71 -7.60
C GLU A 107 -0.63 16.40 -8.30
N LEU A 108 -1.08 15.39 -7.54
CA LEU A 108 -1.44 14.10 -8.11
C LEU A 108 -2.64 14.24 -9.02
N ASP A 109 -2.48 13.85 -10.26
CA ASP A 109 -3.54 13.79 -11.26
C ASP A 109 -3.55 12.42 -11.94
N VAL A 110 -4.49 12.24 -12.85
CA VAL A 110 -4.64 10.97 -13.58
C VAL A 110 -3.40 10.66 -14.41
N ASP A 111 -2.78 11.63 -15.02
CA ASP A 111 -1.61 11.44 -15.87
C ASP A 111 -0.39 10.98 -15.07
N ALA A 112 -0.15 11.58 -13.90
CA ALA A 112 0.92 11.17 -13.01
C ALA A 112 0.73 9.75 -12.50
N LEU A 113 -0.51 9.38 -12.16
CA LEU A 113 -0.83 8.03 -11.72
C LEU A 113 -0.70 7.02 -12.87
N ASP A 114 -1.19 7.34 -14.05
CA ASP A 114 -1.04 6.49 -15.24
C ASP A 114 0.43 6.25 -15.57
N ASP A 115 1.27 7.27 -15.50
CA ASP A 115 2.71 7.14 -15.73
C ASP A 115 3.36 6.19 -14.71
N ALA A 116 3.00 6.29 -13.45
CA ALA A 116 3.49 5.40 -12.41
C ALA A 116 3.06 3.94 -12.67
N LEU A 117 1.83 3.73 -13.07
CA LEU A 117 1.31 2.40 -13.39
C LEU A 117 1.97 1.82 -14.66
N ASP A 118 2.26 2.66 -15.64
CA ASP A 118 2.99 2.24 -16.84
C ASP A 118 4.42 1.80 -16.51
N VAL A 119 5.10 2.49 -15.59
CA VAL A 119 6.41 2.08 -15.10
C VAL A 119 6.33 0.71 -14.42
N PHE A 120 5.33 0.49 -13.58
CA PHE A 120 5.10 -0.78 -12.91
C PHE A 120 4.87 -1.92 -13.91
N HIS A 121 3.99 -1.73 -14.87
CA HIS A 121 3.71 -2.74 -15.89
C HIS A 121 4.93 -3.04 -16.77
N GLY A 122 5.75 -2.05 -17.04
CA GLY A 122 7.00 -2.22 -17.77
C GLY A 122 7.99 -3.12 -17.02
N ARG A 123 8.11 -2.93 -15.70
CA ARG A 123 8.97 -3.76 -14.83
C ARG A 123 8.47 -5.21 -14.76
N GLU A 124 7.18 -5.39 -14.61
CA GLU A 124 6.55 -6.70 -14.55
C GLU A 124 6.83 -7.52 -15.81
N ARG A 125 6.71 -6.91 -16.98
CA ARG A 125 7.05 -7.55 -18.27
C ARG A 125 8.51 -7.95 -18.36
N ARG A 126 9.43 -7.14 -17.83
CA ARG A 126 10.86 -7.44 -17.83
C ARG A 126 11.16 -8.69 -17.04
N PHE A 127 10.58 -8.85 -15.86
CA PHE A 127 10.81 -10.00 -15.01
C PHE A 127 10.04 -11.24 -15.51
N GLY A 128 8.85 -11.08 -16.03
CA GLY A 128 8.05 -12.17 -16.59
C GLY A 128 8.68 -12.80 -17.84
N GLY A 129 9.46 -12.04 -18.61
CA GLY A 129 10.14 -12.55 -19.80
C GLY A 129 11.42 -13.36 -19.54
N VAL A 130 11.91 -13.37 -18.30
CA VAL A 130 13.18 -14.00 -17.93
C VAL A 130 13.01 -15.43 -17.37
N ASP A 131 11.82 -15.77 -16.93
CA ASP A 131 11.52 -17.05 -16.26
C ASP A 131 11.13 -18.18 -17.21
N GLU A 132 11.32 -18.02 -18.47
CA GLU A 132 11.07 -19.09 -19.45
C GLU A 132 12.22 -20.06 -19.59
#